data_23f20730bcb77f2420b66fb65cc15665
#
_entry.id   23f20730bcb77f2420b66fb65cc15665
#
_cell.length_a   1.000
_cell.length_b   1.000
_cell.length_c   1.000
_cell.angle_alpha   90.00
_cell.angle_beta   90.00
_cell.angle_gamma   90.00
#
_symmetry.space_group_name_H-M   'P 1'
#
loop_
_entity.id
_entity.type
_entity.pdbx_description
1 polymer ?
#
loop_
_entity_poly.entity_id
_entity_poly.type
_entity_poly.pdbx_seq_one_letter_code
_entity_poly.pdbx_strand_id
1 'polypeptide(L)'
;MPPTHAKNPYENAIFWVDVEKIVPNPYQPRREFDEQALKELSDSIKQYGILQPLVVSRIENWNEDGSLNVSYELIAGERRLRASKLAGLTQVPVLIRVGDDSRA
;
A
#
# COMPACT_ATOMS: atom_id res chain seq x y z
N MET A 1 -19.08 -25.78 1.25
CA MET A 1 -18.16 -25.68 2.27
C MET A 1 -17.02 -24.82 1.89
N PRO A 2 -16.65 -24.03 2.74
CA PRO A 2 -15.58 -23.14 2.39
C PRO A 2 -14.30 -23.91 2.16
N PRO A 3 -13.49 -23.37 1.38
CA PRO A 3 -12.20 -23.99 1.17
C PRO A 3 -11.49 -24.11 2.47
N THR A 4 -10.84 -25.17 2.58
CA THR A 4 -10.09 -25.36 3.78
C THR A 4 -8.69 -24.90 3.66
N HIS A 5 -8.24 -24.64 2.45
CA HIS A 5 -6.88 -24.18 2.35
C HIS A 5 -6.73 -22.83 2.99
N ALA A 6 -5.55 -22.51 3.33
CA ALA A 6 -5.27 -21.28 3.98
C ALA A 6 -5.68 -20.12 3.12
N LYS A 7 -6.29 -19.16 3.73
CA LYS A 7 -6.69 -17.99 3.04
C LYS A 7 -6.01 -16.82 3.61
N ASN A 8 -5.84 -15.83 2.79
CA ASN A 8 -5.34 -14.55 3.23
C ASN A 8 -6.36 -13.99 4.22
N PRO A 9 -5.99 -13.84 5.48
CA PRO A 9 -6.94 -13.32 6.46
C PRO A 9 -7.36 -11.89 6.18
N TYR A 10 -6.61 -11.21 5.30
CA TYR A 10 -6.94 -9.83 4.96
C TYR A 10 -7.68 -9.74 3.63
N GLU A 11 -8.04 -10.86 3.06
CA GLU A 11 -8.64 -10.86 1.75
C GLU A 11 -9.92 -10.07 1.74
N ASN A 12 -10.08 -9.21 0.75
CA ASN A 12 -11.30 -8.42 0.57
C ASN A 12 -11.55 -7.42 1.69
N ALA A 13 -10.58 -7.19 2.55
CA ALA A 13 -10.73 -6.20 3.59
C ALA A 13 -9.85 -5.01 3.27
N ILE A 14 -10.33 -3.83 3.60
CA ILE A 14 -9.59 -2.61 3.39
C ILE A 14 -9.15 -2.10 4.74
N PHE A 15 -7.86 -1.83 4.83
CA PHE A 15 -7.27 -1.33 6.06
C PHE A 15 -6.71 0.05 5.82
N TRP A 16 -6.73 0.88 6.85
CA TRP A 16 -6.13 2.20 6.77
C TRP A 16 -4.78 2.14 7.45
N VAL A 17 -3.75 2.45 6.72
CA VAL A 17 -2.40 2.40 7.27
C VAL A 17 -1.73 3.74 7.08
N ASP A 18 -0.76 3.99 7.96
CA ASP A 18 0.00 5.23 7.88
C ASP A 18 0.79 5.26 6.59
N VAL A 19 0.72 6.38 5.92
CA VAL A 19 1.39 6.51 4.64
C VAL A 19 2.90 6.37 4.82
N GLU A 20 3.41 6.70 5.99
CA GLU A 20 4.83 6.58 6.24
C GLU A 20 5.31 5.15 6.36
N LYS A 21 4.40 4.23 6.58
CA LYS A 21 4.78 2.83 6.69
C LYS A 21 4.76 2.11 5.35
N ILE A 22 4.40 2.81 4.29
CA ILE A 22 4.34 2.21 2.97
C ILE A 22 5.64 2.52 2.24
N VAL A 23 6.32 1.46 1.84
CA VAL A 23 7.62 1.54 1.19
C VAL A 23 7.43 1.32 -0.29
N PRO A 24 8.00 2.16 -1.14
CA PRO A 24 7.88 1.91 -2.58
C PRO A 24 8.55 0.62 -2.97
N ASN A 25 8.06 0.03 -4.05
CA ASN A 25 8.66 -1.17 -4.57
C ASN A 25 10.03 -0.82 -5.17
N PRO A 26 11.11 -1.39 -4.65
CA PRO A 26 12.43 -1.03 -5.15
C PRO A 26 12.69 -1.52 -6.56
N TYR A 27 11.89 -2.47 -7.04
CA TYR A 27 12.07 -2.98 -8.38
C TYR A 27 11.22 -2.28 -9.41
N GLN A 28 10.50 -1.25 -9.00
CA GLN A 28 9.66 -0.51 -9.91
C GLN A 28 10.56 0.39 -10.74
N PRO A 29 10.63 0.20 -12.04
CA PRO A 29 11.55 1.01 -12.84
C PRO A 29 11.06 2.41 -13.09
N ARG A 30 9.78 2.65 -12.93
CA ARG A 30 9.25 3.94 -13.28
C ARG A 30 9.74 4.98 -12.32
N ARG A 31 10.30 6.02 -12.86
CA ARG A 31 10.85 7.09 -12.04
C ARG A 31 10.17 8.41 -12.28
N GLU A 32 9.56 8.57 -13.42
CA GLU A 32 9.03 9.86 -13.79
C GLU A 32 7.52 9.82 -13.79
N PHE A 33 6.95 10.88 -13.31
CA PHE A 33 5.51 11.04 -13.30
C PHE A 33 5.20 12.42 -13.82
N ASP A 34 4.12 12.53 -14.57
CA ASP A 34 3.63 13.80 -15.04
C ASP A 34 3.17 14.59 -13.82
N GLU A 35 3.84 15.70 -13.55
CA GLU A 35 3.54 16.48 -12.36
C GLU A 35 2.14 17.06 -12.43
N GLN A 36 1.71 17.46 -13.62
CA GLN A 36 0.38 18.00 -13.75
C GLN A 36 -0.67 16.93 -13.42
N ALA A 37 -0.47 15.74 -13.94
CA ALA A 37 -1.41 14.65 -13.67
C ALA A 37 -1.41 14.29 -12.20
N LEU A 38 -0.24 14.33 -11.55
CA LEU A 38 -0.18 14.05 -10.12
C LEU A 38 -0.91 15.12 -9.32
N LYS A 39 -0.76 16.38 -9.73
CA LYS A 39 -1.44 17.45 -9.02
C LYS A 39 -2.95 17.30 -9.16
N GLU A 40 -3.42 16.97 -10.36
CA GLU A 40 -4.85 16.78 -10.55
C GLU A 40 -5.37 15.63 -9.72
N LEU A 41 -4.61 14.55 -9.65
CA LEU A 41 -5.00 13.42 -8.83
C LEU A 41 -5.00 13.81 -7.36
N SER A 42 -3.99 14.57 -6.93
CA SER A 42 -3.93 15.04 -5.56
C SER A 42 -5.14 15.89 -5.22
N ASP A 43 -5.53 16.78 -6.12
CA ASP A 43 -6.70 17.62 -5.88
C ASP A 43 -7.96 16.77 -5.79
N SER A 44 -8.06 15.77 -6.63
CA SER A 44 -9.21 14.87 -6.60
C SER A 44 -9.26 14.12 -5.27
N ILE A 45 -8.10 13.67 -4.80
CA ILE A 45 -8.03 12.95 -3.54
C ILE A 45 -8.43 13.85 -2.38
N LYS A 46 -8.00 15.12 -2.42
CA LYS A 46 -8.39 16.05 -1.37
C LYS A 46 -9.91 16.21 -1.33
N GLN A 47 -10.52 16.21 -2.48
CA GLN A 47 -11.95 16.51 -2.56
C GLN A 47 -12.80 15.28 -2.32
N TYR A 48 -12.41 14.15 -2.88
CA TYR A 48 -13.26 12.96 -2.87
C TYR A 48 -12.67 11.78 -2.11
N GLY A 49 -11.43 11.89 -1.68
CA GLY A 49 -10.77 10.76 -1.05
C GLY A 49 -10.22 9.81 -2.10
N ILE A 50 -9.65 8.73 -1.61
CA ILE A 50 -9.07 7.72 -2.50
C ILE A 50 -10.16 6.72 -2.84
N LEU A 51 -10.49 6.63 -4.13
CA LEU A 51 -11.58 5.79 -4.58
C LEU A 51 -11.18 4.34 -4.77
N GLN A 52 -9.88 4.10 -4.96
CA GLN A 52 -9.36 2.75 -5.09
C GLN A 52 -8.25 2.55 -4.10
N PRO A 53 -8.28 1.47 -3.34
CA PRO A 53 -7.20 1.25 -2.37
C PRO A 53 -5.91 0.89 -3.07
N LEU A 54 -4.82 1.15 -2.38
CA LEU A 54 -3.53 0.68 -2.82
C LEU A 54 -3.42 -0.80 -2.49
N VAL A 55 -2.50 -1.48 -3.15
CA VAL A 55 -2.25 -2.89 -2.86
C VAL A 55 -0.84 -2.99 -2.30
N VAL A 56 -0.74 -3.61 -1.14
CA VAL A 56 0.53 -3.69 -0.45
C VAL A 56 0.76 -5.12 0.04
N SER A 57 2.02 -5.42 0.30
CA SER A 57 2.42 -6.66 0.93
C SER A 57 2.90 -6.32 2.34
N ARG A 58 2.44 -7.08 3.32
CA ARG A 58 2.82 -6.82 4.69
C ARG A 58 4.16 -7.46 4.97
N ILE A 59 5.07 -6.69 5.55
CA ILE A 59 6.42 -7.13 5.83
C ILE A 59 6.66 -7.04 7.32
N GLU A 60 7.12 -8.14 7.90
CA GLU A 60 7.45 -8.20 9.31
C GLU A 60 8.94 -8.26 9.46
N ASN A 61 9.46 -7.37 10.26
CA ASN A 61 10.88 -7.33 10.56
C ASN A 61 11.06 -7.50 12.06
N TRP A 62 11.65 -8.60 12.45
CA TRP A 62 11.89 -8.88 13.86
C TRP A 62 13.23 -8.29 14.28
N ASN A 63 13.19 -7.54 15.35
CA ASN A 63 14.40 -6.93 15.88
C ASN A 63 15.09 -7.89 16.83
N GLU A 64 16.33 -7.57 17.14
CA GLU A 64 17.09 -8.44 18.03
C GLU A 64 16.51 -8.53 19.42
N ASP A 65 15.81 -7.49 19.85
CA ASP A 65 15.22 -7.51 21.16
C ASP A 65 13.88 -8.22 21.19
N GLY A 66 13.48 -8.84 20.10
CA GLY A 66 12.22 -9.57 20.04
C GLY A 66 11.04 -8.74 19.62
N SER A 67 11.21 -7.45 19.43
CA SER A 67 10.09 -6.63 18.97
C SER A 67 9.91 -6.77 17.48
N LEU A 68 8.75 -6.34 17.03
CA LEU A 68 8.35 -6.50 15.65
C LEU A 68 8.09 -5.14 15.01
N ASN A 69 8.72 -4.92 13.86
CA ASN A 69 8.40 -3.77 13.03
C ASN A 69 7.61 -4.24 11.83
N VAL A 70 6.51 -3.58 11.55
CA VAL A 70 5.69 -3.91 10.41
C VAL A 70 5.76 -2.76 9.43
N SER A 71 6.00 -3.09 8.17
CA SER A 71 5.91 -2.12 7.11
C SER A 71 5.14 -2.76 5.96
N TYR A 72 4.85 -1.96 4.95
CA TYR A 72 4.04 -2.42 3.83
C TYR A 72 4.76 -2.04 2.55
N GLU A 73 5.02 -3.02 1.72
CA GLU A 73 5.66 -2.76 0.44
C GLU A 73 4.59 -2.58 -0.61
N LEU A 74 4.68 -1.50 -1.36
CA LEU A 74 3.67 -1.19 -2.35
C LEU A 74 3.76 -2.16 -3.51
N ILE A 75 2.64 -2.77 -3.85
CA ILE A 75 2.55 -3.63 -5.03
C ILE A 75 1.94 -2.85 -6.18
N ALA A 76 0.90 -2.08 -5.91
CA ALA A 76 0.24 -1.31 -6.95
C ALA A 76 -0.32 -0.03 -6.36
N GLY A 77 -0.31 1.02 -7.15
CA GLY A 77 -0.86 2.30 -6.73
C GLY A 77 0.19 3.37 -6.49
N GLU A 78 1.34 3.30 -7.17
CA GLU A 78 2.41 4.26 -6.94
C GLU A 78 1.94 5.70 -7.12
N ARG A 79 1.19 5.95 -8.19
CA ARG A 79 0.73 7.31 -8.43
C ARG A 79 -0.24 7.75 -7.36
N ARG A 80 -1.10 6.86 -6.92
CA ARG A 80 -2.03 7.18 -5.84
C ARG A 80 -1.30 7.46 -4.55
N LEU A 81 -0.25 6.70 -4.27
CA LEU A 81 0.53 6.94 -3.07
C LEU A 81 1.18 8.32 -3.13
N ARG A 82 1.80 8.65 -4.26
CA ARG A 82 2.42 9.95 -4.40
C ARG A 82 1.42 11.08 -4.28
N ALA A 83 0.28 10.92 -4.94
CA ALA A 83 -0.73 11.97 -4.91
C ALA A 83 -1.34 12.11 -3.52
N SER A 84 -1.44 11.01 -2.79
CA SER A 84 -1.94 11.07 -1.41
C SER A 84 -0.99 11.84 -0.52
N LYS A 85 0.30 11.64 -0.71
CA LYS A 85 1.28 12.41 0.06
C LYS A 85 1.20 13.89 -0.29
N LEU A 86 1.04 14.19 -1.56
CA LEU A 86 0.87 15.58 -1.97
C LEU A 86 -0.40 16.18 -1.38
N ALA A 87 -1.43 15.38 -1.24
CA ALA A 87 -2.68 15.85 -0.67
C ALA A 87 -2.62 15.99 0.83
N GLY A 88 -1.54 15.54 1.45
CA GLY A 88 -1.39 15.69 2.90
C GLY A 88 -2.07 14.62 3.71
N LEU A 89 -2.40 13.49 3.11
CA LEU A 89 -3.03 12.42 3.86
C LEU A 89 -2.02 11.75 4.76
N THR A 90 -2.46 11.40 5.95
CA THR A 90 -1.61 10.66 6.88
C THR A 90 -1.87 9.17 6.81
N GLN A 91 -3.04 8.77 6.33
CA GLN A 91 -3.39 7.37 6.19
C GLN A 91 -4.04 7.14 4.85
N VAL A 92 -3.88 5.95 4.31
CA VAL A 92 -4.47 5.59 3.04
C VAL A 92 -5.07 4.20 3.14
N PRO A 93 -6.11 3.92 2.34
CA PRO A 93 -6.72 2.61 2.35
C PRO A 93 -5.90 1.64 1.51
N VAL A 94 -5.73 0.43 2.01
CA VAL A 94 -4.94 -0.57 1.34
C VAL A 94 -5.64 -1.92 1.38
N LEU A 95 -5.35 -2.72 0.37
CA LEU A 95 -5.62 -4.14 0.40
C LEU A 95 -4.28 -4.83 0.66
N ILE A 96 -4.27 -5.74 1.60
CA ILE A 96 -3.04 -6.39 2.02
C ILE A 96 -2.96 -7.76 1.41
N ARG A 97 -1.88 -8.01 0.66
CA ARG A 97 -1.60 -9.33 0.17
C ARG A 97 -0.58 -9.97 1.07
N VAL A 98 -0.88 -11.16 1.49
CA VAL A 98 0.04 -11.90 2.30
C VAL A 98 0.94 -12.66 1.38
N GLY A 99 2.02 -12.59 1.59
CA GLY A 99 2.87 -13.07 0.84
C GLY A 99 3.17 -14.15 0.25
N ASP A 100 3.49 -14.46 -0.13
CA ASP A 100 3.61 -15.13 -0.63
C ASP A 100 4.35 -15.67 -1.31
N ASP A 101 4.48 -16.07 -1.32
CA ASP A 101 4.95 -16.65 -1.80
C ASP A 101 4.88 -17.06 -2.93
N SER A 102 4.47 -16.47 -3.23
CA SER A 102 4.39 -16.66 -4.45
C SER A 102 5.49 -16.89 -5.05
N ARG A 103 6.36 -16.53 -4.61
CA ARG A 103 7.38 -16.69 -5.20
C ARG A 103 7.66 -17.94 -5.18
N ALA A 104 7.09 -18.50 -4.67
CA ALA A 104 7.49 -19.81 -4.59
C ALA A 104 7.66 -20.48 -5.83
#